data_efef9fd8f11b6625e8c0f3536670ff9b
#
_entry.id   efef9fd8f11b6625e8c0f3536670ff9b
#
_cell.length_a   1.000
_cell.length_b   1.000
_cell.length_c   1.000
_cell.angle_alpha   90.00
_cell.angle_beta   90.00
_cell.angle_gamma   90.00
#
_symmetry.space_group_name_H-M   'P 1'
#
loop_
_entity.id
_entity.type
_entity.pdbx_description
1 polymer ?
#
loop_
_entity_poly.entity_id
_entity_poly.type
_entity_poly.pdbx_seq_one_letter_code
_entity_poly.pdbx_strand_id
1 'polypeptide(L)'
;MSLPAEEQLLFKFSWCCKQFRENCEEHAFALDGHPVAWLIREVREMMSQFPETRFVQGLQALGVIRLPVIAQCVLYCLCERFLAKPLEPVDSLSFISDEAQYAFRKGIDLLVGQGLAVAVAVNNSAESKATKDNYLLSPEVCRLLFRGREDLIRTTVVAQFGSITASRDIRERTLIFPEHLRDRLRLVSQAVAADQFDRVVKELTENGLRGGITVILFGPPGTGKTEFVRQLALASGRDLFLVDSAKLDASYFGEKPRNLRDFFRLVRYVQAISNLSPIIFIDEADALLGRRVAVEKASDKEENTSSSVILEELNTFSGILFAATNFISTIARRCTAAS
;
A
#
# COMPACT_ATOMS: atom_id res chain seq x y z
N MET A 1 27.61 18.31 -8.20
CA MET A 1 27.35 17.30 -7.15
C MET A 1 26.93 16.03 -7.85
N SER A 2 27.63 14.91 -7.63
CA SER A 2 27.19 13.61 -8.14
C SER A 2 25.95 13.13 -7.36
N LEU A 3 25.01 12.51 -8.06
CA LEU A 3 23.83 11.89 -7.42
C LEU A 3 24.28 10.83 -6.41
N PRO A 4 23.51 10.59 -5.33
CA PRO A 4 23.75 9.46 -4.43
C PRO A 4 23.80 8.13 -5.21
N ALA A 5 24.58 7.16 -4.71
CA ALA A 5 24.77 5.87 -5.38
C ALA A 5 23.45 5.14 -5.67
N GLU A 6 22.50 5.19 -4.73
CA GLU A 6 21.16 4.62 -4.90
C GLU A 6 20.40 5.26 -6.07
N GLU A 7 20.43 6.57 -6.21
CA GLU A 7 19.75 7.28 -7.31
C GLU A 7 20.41 7.02 -8.67
N GLN A 8 21.74 6.97 -8.70
CA GLN A 8 22.48 6.60 -9.93
C GLN A 8 22.11 5.19 -10.39
N LEU A 9 22.07 4.25 -9.45
CA LEU A 9 21.67 2.88 -9.71
C LEU A 9 20.24 2.80 -10.25
N LEU A 10 19.28 3.38 -9.54
CA LEU A 10 17.86 3.31 -9.92
C LEU A 10 17.58 3.96 -11.27
N PHE A 11 18.29 5.06 -11.59
CA PHE A 11 18.20 5.70 -12.90
C PHE A 11 18.72 4.77 -14.01
N LYS A 12 19.92 4.18 -13.83
CA LYS A 12 20.51 3.24 -14.80
C LYS A 12 19.63 1.99 -14.94
N PHE A 13 19.13 1.46 -13.85
CA PHE A 13 18.22 0.30 -13.84
C PHE A 13 16.93 0.58 -14.62
N SER A 14 16.27 1.71 -14.35
CA SER A 14 15.05 2.10 -15.06
C SER A 14 15.28 2.26 -16.55
N TRP A 15 16.41 2.87 -16.94
CA TRP A 15 16.79 3.01 -18.34
C TRP A 15 17.00 1.64 -19.01
N CYS A 16 17.71 0.71 -18.39
CA CYS A 16 17.91 -0.64 -18.93
C CYS A 16 16.60 -1.40 -19.11
N CYS A 17 15.70 -1.34 -18.15
CA CYS A 17 14.39 -1.99 -18.26
C CYS A 17 13.51 -1.37 -19.35
N LYS A 18 13.58 -0.05 -19.53
CA LYS A 18 12.89 0.64 -20.62
C LYS A 18 13.43 0.20 -21.98
N GLN A 19 14.76 0.19 -22.16
CA GLN A 19 15.39 -0.29 -23.38
C GLN A 19 15.05 -1.76 -23.67
N PHE A 20 15.00 -2.59 -22.64
CA PHE A 20 14.57 -3.98 -22.79
C PHE A 20 13.16 -4.09 -23.35
N ARG A 21 12.20 -3.32 -22.84
CA ARG A 21 10.82 -3.34 -23.36
C ARG A 21 10.73 -2.85 -24.80
N GLU A 22 11.39 -1.73 -25.13
CA GLU A 22 11.44 -1.18 -26.48
C GLU A 22 12.02 -2.21 -27.47
N ASN A 23 13.11 -2.89 -27.10
CA ASN A 23 13.70 -3.94 -27.92
C ASN A 23 12.80 -5.18 -28.08
N CYS A 24 12.01 -5.52 -27.06
CA CYS A 24 11.03 -6.61 -27.15
C CYS A 24 9.82 -6.25 -28.03
N GLU A 25 9.54 -4.96 -28.21
CA GLU A 25 8.50 -4.45 -29.10
C GLU A 25 8.91 -4.48 -30.57
N GLU A 26 10.19 -4.22 -30.84
CA GLU A 26 10.71 -4.13 -32.23
C GLU A 26 11.14 -5.48 -32.81
N HIS A 27 11.47 -6.46 -31.97
CA HIS A 27 12.05 -7.74 -32.40
C HIS A 27 11.27 -8.91 -31.85
N ALA A 28 11.17 -10.00 -32.61
CA ALA A 28 10.55 -11.25 -32.13
C ALA A 28 11.21 -11.70 -30.81
N PHE A 29 10.39 -11.86 -29.76
CA PHE A 29 10.84 -12.26 -28.45
C PHE A 29 11.31 -13.71 -28.49
N ALA A 30 12.61 -13.94 -28.29
CA ALA A 30 13.15 -15.27 -28.05
C ALA A 30 13.65 -15.34 -26.61
N LEU A 31 13.24 -16.38 -25.88
CA LEU A 31 13.63 -16.61 -24.47
C LEU A 31 15.15 -16.66 -24.27
N ASP A 32 15.89 -17.11 -25.30
CA ASP A 32 17.35 -17.15 -25.35
C ASP A 32 17.91 -15.99 -26.17
N GLY A 33 17.06 -15.02 -26.54
CA GLY A 33 17.39 -13.91 -27.42
C GLY A 33 18.25 -12.83 -26.76
N HIS A 34 18.88 -12.02 -27.60
CA HIS A 34 19.77 -10.94 -27.21
C HIS A 34 19.19 -9.98 -26.14
N PRO A 35 17.91 -9.55 -26.18
CA PRO A 35 17.38 -8.62 -25.18
C PRO A 35 17.36 -9.17 -23.75
N VAL A 36 16.96 -10.43 -23.56
CA VAL A 36 16.88 -11.09 -22.26
C VAL A 36 18.27 -11.26 -21.64
N ALA A 37 19.20 -11.82 -22.41
CA ALA A 37 20.58 -12.02 -21.95
C ALA A 37 21.27 -10.69 -21.64
N TRP A 38 21.00 -9.66 -22.43
CA TRP A 38 21.51 -8.31 -22.22
C TRP A 38 21.01 -7.73 -20.91
N LEU A 39 19.67 -7.72 -20.65
CA LEU A 39 19.12 -7.17 -19.41
C LEU A 39 19.70 -7.85 -18.17
N ILE A 40 19.77 -9.18 -18.18
CA ILE A 40 20.32 -9.96 -17.05
C ILE A 40 21.79 -9.59 -16.80
N ARG A 41 22.58 -9.44 -17.87
CA ARG A 41 23.98 -9.04 -17.76
C ARG A 41 24.10 -7.64 -17.16
N GLU A 42 23.36 -6.66 -17.69
CA GLU A 42 23.41 -5.27 -17.21
C GLU A 42 23.02 -5.16 -15.74
N VAL A 43 21.93 -5.85 -15.32
CA VAL A 43 21.51 -5.84 -13.91
C VAL A 43 22.57 -6.49 -13.01
N ARG A 44 23.18 -7.62 -13.43
CA ARG A 44 24.27 -8.24 -12.66
C ARG A 44 25.48 -7.34 -12.52
N GLU A 45 25.82 -6.64 -13.58
CA GLU A 45 26.92 -5.66 -13.56
C GLU A 45 26.59 -4.51 -12.58
N MET A 46 25.38 -3.97 -12.62
CA MET A 46 24.93 -2.96 -11.67
C MET A 46 24.98 -3.47 -10.21
N MET A 47 24.56 -4.71 -9.97
CA MET A 47 24.64 -5.31 -8.63
C MET A 47 26.08 -5.40 -8.13
N SER A 48 27.06 -5.63 -9.02
CA SER A 48 28.49 -5.68 -8.65
C SER A 48 29.08 -4.29 -8.44
N GLN A 49 28.60 -3.29 -9.17
CA GLN A 49 29.07 -1.89 -9.06
C GLN A 49 28.52 -1.16 -7.84
N PHE A 50 27.32 -1.52 -7.36
CA PHE A 50 26.61 -0.83 -6.30
C PHE A 50 26.13 -1.79 -5.17
N PRO A 51 27.01 -2.65 -4.61
CA PRO A 51 26.63 -3.71 -3.68
C PRO A 51 26.03 -3.20 -2.36
N GLU A 52 26.40 -1.97 -1.95
CA GLU A 52 25.96 -1.38 -0.70
C GLU A 52 24.59 -0.69 -0.77
N THR A 53 24.01 -0.60 -1.96
CA THR A 53 22.70 0.02 -2.11
C THR A 53 21.58 -0.89 -1.61
N ARG A 54 20.53 -0.29 -1.05
CA ARG A 54 19.38 -1.03 -0.53
C ARG A 54 18.72 -1.87 -1.60
N PHE A 55 18.58 -1.32 -2.79
CA PHE A 55 17.98 -2.02 -3.93
C PHE A 55 18.73 -3.32 -4.24
N VAL A 56 20.06 -3.28 -4.33
CA VAL A 56 20.88 -4.47 -4.58
C VAL A 56 20.81 -5.46 -3.44
N GLN A 57 20.94 -5.00 -2.19
CA GLN A 57 20.80 -5.85 -1.00
C GLN A 57 19.43 -6.53 -0.94
N GLY A 58 18.37 -5.78 -1.30
CA GLY A 58 17.02 -6.32 -1.41
C GLY A 58 16.88 -7.40 -2.48
N LEU A 59 17.42 -7.19 -3.68
CA LEU A 59 17.45 -8.21 -4.74
C LEU A 59 18.22 -9.47 -4.32
N GLN A 60 19.33 -9.32 -3.60
CA GLN A 60 20.11 -10.43 -3.05
C GLN A 60 19.31 -11.19 -1.97
N ALA A 61 18.68 -10.47 -1.04
CA ALA A 61 17.84 -11.05 0.02
C ALA A 61 16.65 -11.84 -0.55
N LEU A 62 16.06 -11.35 -1.64
CA LEU A 62 15.01 -12.06 -2.39
C LEU A 62 15.52 -13.29 -3.15
N GLY A 63 16.83 -13.47 -3.25
CA GLY A 63 17.43 -14.58 -4.00
C GLY A 63 17.14 -14.52 -5.51
N VAL A 64 16.97 -13.33 -6.07
CA VAL A 64 16.56 -13.10 -7.46
C VAL A 64 17.42 -13.84 -8.47
N ILE A 65 18.74 -13.95 -8.23
CA ILE A 65 19.68 -14.66 -9.11
C ILE A 65 19.32 -16.16 -9.26
N ARG A 66 18.62 -16.75 -8.29
CA ARG A 66 18.19 -18.16 -8.31
C ARG A 66 16.88 -18.37 -9.06
N LEU A 67 16.16 -17.32 -9.38
CA LEU A 67 14.93 -17.43 -10.17
C LEU A 67 15.26 -17.81 -11.62
N PRO A 68 14.34 -18.48 -12.32
CA PRO A 68 14.43 -18.63 -13.77
C PRO A 68 14.59 -17.27 -14.45
N VAL A 69 15.35 -17.22 -15.53
CA VAL A 69 15.71 -15.97 -16.22
C VAL A 69 14.48 -15.13 -16.57
N ILE A 70 13.41 -15.76 -17.05
CA ILE A 70 12.17 -15.04 -17.38
C ILE A 70 11.51 -14.41 -16.15
N ALA A 71 11.51 -15.09 -15.01
CA ALA A 71 10.97 -14.55 -13.76
C ALA A 71 11.83 -13.37 -13.26
N GLN A 72 13.16 -13.40 -13.46
CA GLN A 72 14.02 -12.26 -13.18
C GLN A 72 13.63 -11.05 -14.03
N CYS A 73 13.48 -11.23 -15.36
CA CYS A 73 13.06 -10.16 -16.26
C CYS A 73 11.70 -9.58 -15.89
N VAL A 74 10.73 -10.43 -15.58
CA VAL A 74 9.39 -9.99 -15.15
C VAL A 74 9.48 -9.18 -13.85
N LEU A 75 10.26 -9.65 -12.87
CA LEU A 75 10.46 -8.93 -11.62
C LEU A 75 11.10 -7.55 -11.87
N TYR A 76 12.10 -7.48 -12.73
CA TYR A 76 12.75 -6.21 -13.09
C TYR A 76 11.78 -5.24 -13.78
N CYS A 77 10.92 -5.73 -14.67
CA CYS A 77 9.87 -4.92 -15.29
C CYS A 77 8.87 -4.39 -14.25
N LEU A 78 8.48 -5.22 -13.27
CA LEU A 78 7.61 -4.78 -12.16
C LEU A 78 8.30 -3.74 -11.28
N CYS A 79 9.60 -3.89 -10.99
CA CYS A 79 10.38 -2.90 -10.23
C CYS A 79 10.45 -1.55 -10.98
N GLU A 80 10.74 -1.59 -12.27
CA GLU A 80 10.78 -0.38 -13.10
C GLU A 80 9.41 0.29 -13.16
N ARG A 81 8.33 -0.50 -13.33
CA ARG A 81 6.98 0.05 -13.34
C ARG A 81 6.65 0.71 -12.00
N PHE A 82 7.03 0.11 -10.89
CA PHE A 82 6.84 0.71 -9.57
C PHE A 82 7.63 2.03 -9.41
N LEU A 83 8.83 2.14 -9.96
CA LEU A 83 9.60 3.38 -9.95
C LEU A 83 8.98 4.47 -10.82
N ALA A 84 8.45 4.10 -11.99
CA ALA A 84 7.90 5.06 -12.96
C ALA A 84 6.48 5.49 -12.58
N LYS A 85 5.64 4.55 -12.20
CA LYS A 85 4.22 4.73 -11.89
C LYS A 85 3.79 3.79 -10.76
N PRO A 86 4.07 4.14 -9.51
CA PRO A 86 3.73 3.32 -8.37
C PRO A 86 2.24 2.98 -8.35
N LEU A 87 1.91 1.71 -8.09
CA LEU A 87 0.55 1.20 -7.97
C LEU A 87 -0.27 1.18 -9.27
N GLU A 88 0.32 1.54 -10.42
CA GLU A 88 -0.29 1.23 -11.71
C GLU A 88 0.02 -0.21 -12.08
N PRO A 89 -0.99 -1.11 -12.14
CA PRO A 89 -0.76 -2.52 -12.42
C PRO A 89 -0.19 -2.73 -13.81
N VAL A 90 0.63 -3.78 -13.95
CA VAL A 90 1.14 -4.23 -15.24
C VAL A 90 0.15 -5.25 -15.81
N ASP A 91 -0.34 -4.99 -17.01
CA ASP A 91 -1.17 -5.93 -17.76
C ASP A 91 -0.26 -6.92 -18.52
N SER A 92 -0.56 -8.20 -18.40
CA SER A 92 0.15 -9.25 -19.15
C SER A 92 -0.02 -9.14 -20.68
N LEU A 93 -1.02 -8.39 -21.13
CA LEU A 93 -1.31 -8.18 -22.55
C LEU A 93 -0.54 -7.00 -23.17
N SER A 94 0.23 -6.26 -22.40
CA SER A 94 1.06 -5.16 -22.94
C SER A 94 2.28 -5.63 -23.74
N PHE A 95 2.51 -6.92 -23.87
CA PHE A 95 3.58 -7.50 -24.70
C PHE A 95 3.03 -7.92 -26.06
N ILE A 96 3.72 -7.55 -27.12
CA ILE A 96 3.21 -7.55 -28.50
C ILE A 96 3.13 -8.95 -29.12
N SER A 97 3.97 -9.93 -28.70
CA SER A 97 3.95 -11.28 -29.27
C SER A 97 3.29 -12.30 -28.31
N ASP A 98 2.58 -13.28 -28.89
CA ASP A 98 1.96 -14.37 -28.12
C ASP A 98 3.00 -15.18 -27.34
N GLU A 99 4.18 -15.36 -27.86
CA GLU A 99 5.28 -16.06 -27.21
C GLU A 99 5.81 -15.29 -26.00
N ALA A 100 5.97 -13.96 -26.14
CA ALA A 100 6.36 -13.08 -25.04
C ALA A 100 5.30 -13.05 -23.94
N GLN A 101 4.03 -13.00 -24.31
CA GLN A 101 2.92 -13.06 -23.36
C GLN A 101 2.90 -14.39 -22.59
N TYR A 102 3.10 -15.51 -23.28
CA TYR A 102 3.16 -16.83 -22.63
C TYR A 102 4.35 -16.94 -21.67
N ALA A 103 5.54 -16.49 -22.08
CA ALA A 103 6.72 -16.48 -21.24
C ALA A 103 6.54 -15.56 -20.03
N PHE A 104 5.96 -14.38 -20.23
CA PHE A 104 5.65 -13.43 -19.15
C PHE A 104 4.66 -14.04 -18.16
N ARG A 105 3.58 -14.69 -18.64
CA ARG A 105 2.63 -15.40 -17.76
C ARG A 105 3.30 -16.46 -16.90
N LYS A 106 4.16 -17.29 -17.47
CA LYS A 106 4.93 -18.27 -16.69
C LYS A 106 5.82 -17.62 -15.63
N GLY A 107 6.49 -16.52 -15.98
CA GLY A 107 7.31 -15.77 -15.05
C GLY A 107 6.50 -15.17 -13.91
N ILE A 108 5.36 -14.56 -14.23
CA ILE A 108 4.49 -13.89 -13.25
C ILE A 108 3.81 -14.90 -12.32
N ASP A 109 3.34 -16.05 -12.84
CA ASP A 109 2.74 -17.10 -12.03
C ASP A 109 3.72 -17.63 -10.98
N LEU A 110 4.99 -17.77 -11.35
CA LEU A 110 6.03 -18.15 -10.42
C LEU A 110 6.27 -17.06 -9.36
N LEU A 111 6.32 -15.78 -9.76
CA LEU A 111 6.49 -14.68 -8.80
C LEU A 111 5.30 -14.57 -7.84
N VAL A 112 4.07 -14.75 -8.32
CA VAL A 112 2.86 -14.77 -7.49
C VAL A 112 2.90 -15.98 -6.54
N GLY A 113 3.25 -17.16 -7.03
CA GLY A 113 3.37 -18.37 -6.22
C GLY A 113 4.44 -18.27 -5.12
N GLN A 114 5.46 -17.41 -5.30
CA GLN A 114 6.49 -17.12 -4.30
C GLN A 114 6.18 -15.87 -3.45
N GLY A 115 5.04 -15.23 -3.64
CA GLY A 115 4.66 -14.01 -2.92
C GLY A 115 5.47 -12.76 -3.30
N LEU A 116 6.18 -12.78 -4.44
CA LEU A 116 6.96 -11.65 -4.93
C LEU A 116 6.11 -10.64 -5.73
N ALA A 117 5.03 -11.11 -6.32
CA ALA A 117 4.03 -10.29 -6.99
C ALA A 117 2.62 -10.62 -6.49
N VAL A 118 1.69 -9.71 -6.69
CA VAL A 118 0.28 -9.88 -6.35
C VAL A 118 -0.60 -9.62 -7.57
N ALA A 119 -1.57 -10.49 -7.81
CA ALA A 119 -2.59 -10.28 -8.81
C ALA A 119 -3.62 -9.26 -8.31
N VAL A 120 -4.03 -8.35 -9.17
CA VAL A 120 -5.01 -7.31 -8.87
C VAL A 120 -6.16 -7.40 -9.86
N ALA A 121 -7.37 -7.61 -9.38
CA ALA A 121 -8.55 -7.55 -10.22
C ALA A 121 -8.81 -6.09 -10.64
N VAL A 122 -8.68 -5.79 -11.92
CA VAL A 122 -9.14 -4.53 -12.50
C VAL A 122 -10.45 -4.83 -13.23
N ASN A 123 -11.56 -4.49 -12.60
CA ASN A 123 -12.86 -4.53 -13.25
C ASN A 123 -12.95 -3.39 -14.27
N ASN A 124 -12.58 -3.64 -15.49
CA ASN A 124 -13.00 -2.80 -16.60
C ASN A 124 -14.43 -3.21 -16.95
N SER A 125 -15.36 -2.23 -16.86
CA SER A 125 -16.74 -2.19 -17.36
C SER A 125 -17.36 -3.51 -17.87
N ALA A 126 -18.64 -3.69 -17.62
CA ALA A 126 -19.50 -4.87 -17.80
C ALA A 126 -19.47 -5.64 -19.14
N GLU A 127 -18.60 -5.33 -20.07
CA GLU A 127 -18.56 -5.90 -21.42
C GLU A 127 -17.36 -6.80 -21.75
N SER A 128 -16.33 -6.87 -20.91
CA SER A 128 -15.17 -7.73 -21.18
C SER A 128 -15.16 -8.96 -20.26
N LYS A 129 -15.55 -10.12 -20.82
CA LYS A 129 -15.45 -11.45 -20.17
C LYS A 129 -13.99 -11.95 -19.99
N ALA A 130 -13.00 -11.22 -20.43
CA ALA A 130 -11.59 -11.51 -20.17
C ALA A 130 -11.16 -10.73 -18.94
N THR A 131 -11.04 -11.40 -17.81
CA THR A 131 -10.30 -10.89 -16.64
C THR A 131 -8.86 -10.63 -17.11
N LYS A 132 -8.54 -9.38 -17.42
CA LYS A 132 -7.15 -8.97 -17.60
C LYS A 132 -6.46 -9.13 -16.26
N ASP A 133 -5.58 -10.10 -16.16
CA ASP A 133 -4.76 -10.28 -14.97
C ASP A 133 -3.76 -9.14 -14.90
N ASN A 134 -3.91 -8.29 -13.90
CA ASN A 134 -3.02 -7.18 -13.62
C ASN A 134 -2.17 -7.52 -12.40
N TYR A 135 -0.92 -7.10 -12.41
CA TYR A 135 0.04 -7.50 -11.40
C TYR A 135 0.80 -6.29 -10.84
N LEU A 136 1.10 -6.36 -9.55
CA LEU A 136 1.95 -5.42 -8.83
C LEU A 136 3.05 -6.19 -8.09
N LEU A 137 4.14 -5.51 -7.76
CA LEU A 137 5.08 -6.02 -6.75
C LEU A 137 4.34 -6.26 -5.44
N SER A 138 4.72 -7.28 -4.67
CA SER A 138 4.16 -7.42 -3.33
C SER A 138 4.66 -6.32 -2.38
N PRO A 139 3.87 -5.95 -1.34
CA PRO A 139 4.32 -4.98 -0.35
C PRO A 139 5.63 -5.38 0.35
N GLU A 140 5.87 -6.69 0.54
CA GLU A 140 7.09 -7.24 1.12
C GLU A 140 8.31 -6.96 0.25
N VAL A 141 8.18 -7.14 -1.07
CA VAL A 141 9.24 -6.80 -2.03
C VAL A 141 9.47 -5.29 -2.02
N CYS A 142 8.41 -4.48 -2.03
CA CYS A 142 8.54 -3.03 -1.94
C CYS A 142 9.25 -2.58 -0.67
N ARG A 143 9.00 -3.23 0.47
CA ARG A 143 9.71 -2.96 1.73
C ARG A 143 11.20 -3.25 1.64
N LEU A 144 11.58 -4.34 1.01
CA LEU A 144 12.99 -4.70 0.85
C LEU A 144 13.73 -3.78 -0.11
N LEU A 145 13.09 -3.43 -1.23
CA LEU A 145 13.75 -2.67 -2.31
C LEU A 145 13.65 -1.14 -2.13
N PHE A 146 12.52 -0.64 -1.62
CA PHE A 146 12.15 0.79 -1.70
C PHE A 146 11.83 1.44 -0.35
N ARG A 147 12.15 0.81 0.77
CA ARG A 147 11.92 1.43 2.10
C ARG A 147 12.68 2.76 2.22
N GLY A 148 12.01 3.80 2.68
CA GLY A 148 12.54 5.17 2.77
C GLY A 148 12.37 5.97 1.49
N ARG A 149 11.65 5.43 0.49
CA ARG A 149 11.33 6.11 -0.77
C ARG A 149 9.84 6.50 -0.80
N GLU A 150 9.38 7.16 0.27
CA GLU A 150 8.01 7.68 0.39
C GLU A 150 7.66 8.66 -0.75
N ASP A 151 8.68 9.29 -1.34
CA ASP A 151 8.57 10.16 -2.50
C ASP A 151 7.85 9.47 -3.67
N LEU A 152 8.10 8.17 -3.89
CA LEU A 152 7.52 7.41 -4.99
C LEU A 152 5.98 7.34 -4.93
N ILE A 153 5.41 7.18 -3.74
CA ILE A 153 3.96 6.98 -3.58
C ILE A 153 3.24 8.27 -3.18
N ARG A 154 3.94 9.25 -2.59
CA ARG A 154 3.31 10.45 -2.04
C ARG A 154 2.38 11.15 -3.03
N THR A 155 2.81 11.31 -4.27
CA THR A 155 2.00 11.95 -5.33
C THR A 155 0.74 11.15 -5.64
N THR A 156 0.85 9.82 -5.71
CA THR A 156 -0.29 8.92 -5.98
C THR A 156 -1.30 8.95 -4.84
N VAL A 157 -0.84 8.91 -3.58
CA VAL A 157 -1.69 9.00 -2.38
C VAL A 157 -2.49 10.29 -2.36
N VAL A 158 -1.80 11.43 -2.58
CA VAL A 158 -2.43 12.76 -2.57
C VAL A 158 -3.48 12.87 -3.67
N ALA A 159 -3.18 12.38 -4.87
CA ALA A 159 -4.11 12.45 -5.99
C ALA A 159 -5.37 11.62 -5.76
N GLN A 160 -5.24 10.42 -5.18
CA GLN A 160 -6.31 9.44 -5.10
C GLN A 160 -7.17 9.53 -3.83
N PHE A 161 -6.56 9.64 -2.65
CA PHE A 161 -7.30 9.39 -1.40
C PHE A 161 -7.11 10.44 -0.30
N GLY A 162 -6.30 11.46 -0.46
CA GLY A 162 -6.17 12.46 0.60
C GLY A 162 -4.86 13.23 0.58
N SER A 163 -4.32 13.51 1.75
CA SER A 163 -3.08 14.28 1.90
C SER A 163 -2.15 13.64 2.92
N ILE A 164 -0.83 13.78 2.71
CA ILE A 164 0.19 13.37 3.67
C ILE A 164 0.86 14.63 4.22
N THR A 165 0.81 14.79 5.53
CA THR A 165 1.52 15.84 6.27
C THR A 165 2.71 15.21 6.98
N ALA A 166 3.91 15.69 6.71
CA ALA A 166 5.09 15.23 7.44
C ALA A 166 4.99 15.64 8.92
N SER A 167 5.44 14.77 9.82
CA SER A 167 5.38 15.03 11.27
C SER A 167 6.02 16.36 11.64
N ARG A 168 7.17 16.70 11.04
CA ARG A 168 7.89 17.96 11.25
C ARG A 168 7.14 19.21 10.81
N ASP A 169 6.14 19.08 9.94
CA ASP A 169 5.33 20.19 9.41
C ASP A 169 4.08 20.42 10.26
N ILE A 170 3.83 19.58 11.26
CA ILE A 170 2.70 19.71 12.19
C ILE A 170 3.08 20.71 13.29
N ARG A 171 2.24 21.72 13.44
CA ARG A 171 2.42 22.73 14.49
C ARG A 171 2.05 22.15 15.85
N GLU A 172 2.92 22.29 16.83
CA GLU A 172 2.66 21.89 18.22
C GLU A 172 1.50 22.69 18.84
N ARG A 173 0.61 21.99 19.53
CA ARG A 173 -0.51 22.56 20.27
C ARG A 173 -0.73 21.80 21.57
N THR A 174 -0.99 22.52 22.65
CA THR A 174 -1.35 21.93 23.93
C THR A 174 -2.83 21.56 23.92
N LEU A 175 -3.14 20.29 24.21
CA LEU A 175 -4.49 19.81 24.32
C LEU A 175 -4.83 19.51 25.77
N ILE A 176 -6.03 19.92 26.20
CA ILE A 176 -6.54 19.68 27.54
C ILE A 176 -7.71 18.72 27.45
N PHE A 177 -7.57 17.55 28.05
CA PHE A 177 -8.61 16.52 28.09
C PHE A 177 -9.11 16.29 29.53
N PRO A 178 -10.37 15.89 29.69
CA PRO A 178 -10.89 15.43 30.99
C PRO A 178 -10.05 14.28 31.55
N GLU A 179 -9.96 14.22 32.88
CA GLU A 179 -9.10 13.25 33.57
C GLU A 179 -9.40 11.79 33.18
N HIS A 180 -10.67 11.44 33.08
CA HIS A 180 -11.12 10.08 32.71
C HIS A 180 -10.69 9.63 31.30
N LEU A 181 -10.29 10.54 30.43
CA LEU A 181 -9.77 10.25 29.09
C LEU A 181 -8.24 10.21 29.05
N ARG A 182 -7.55 10.88 29.98
CA ARG A 182 -6.09 11.04 29.93
C ARG A 182 -5.35 9.71 29.90
N ASP A 183 -5.76 8.75 30.75
CA ASP A 183 -5.10 7.46 30.83
C ASP A 183 -5.29 6.64 29.52
N ARG A 184 -6.48 6.67 28.94
CA ARG A 184 -6.76 5.99 27.68
C ARG A 184 -5.96 6.60 26.52
N LEU A 185 -5.93 7.92 26.43
CA LEU A 185 -5.16 8.64 25.41
C LEU A 185 -3.65 8.40 25.59
N ARG A 186 -3.16 8.34 26.84
CA ARG A 186 -1.77 8.01 27.15
C ARG A 186 -1.39 6.60 26.70
N LEU A 187 -2.24 5.60 26.96
CA LEU A 187 -2.02 4.22 26.49
C LEU A 187 -1.94 4.15 24.97
N VAL A 188 -2.85 4.81 24.27
CA VAL A 188 -2.82 4.90 22.80
C VAL A 188 -1.53 5.59 22.33
N SER A 189 -1.14 6.69 22.97
CA SER A 189 0.09 7.42 22.60
C SER A 189 1.35 6.57 22.82
N GLN A 190 1.40 5.80 23.89
CA GLN A 190 2.49 4.87 24.16
C GLN A 190 2.57 3.74 23.12
N ALA A 191 1.41 3.15 22.77
CA ALA A 191 1.35 2.06 21.78
C ALA A 191 1.80 2.51 20.36
N VAL A 192 1.56 3.78 20.03
CA VAL A 192 1.90 4.38 18.71
C VAL A 192 3.31 4.96 18.68
N ALA A 193 3.97 5.13 19.83
CA ALA A 193 5.34 5.67 19.89
C ALA A 193 6.29 4.89 18.97
N ALA A 194 7.28 5.59 18.37
CA ALA A 194 8.14 5.03 17.33
C ALA A 194 8.95 3.81 17.82
N ASP A 195 9.36 3.82 19.07
CA ASP A 195 10.15 2.78 19.73
C ASP A 195 9.30 1.62 20.29
N GLN A 196 7.98 1.77 20.40
CA GLN A 196 7.08 0.79 21.03
C GLN A 196 6.21 0.06 20.01
N PHE A 197 5.86 0.69 18.91
CA PHE A 197 4.89 0.14 17.96
C PHE A 197 5.25 -1.26 17.45
N ASP A 198 6.49 -1.46 17.00
CA ASP A 198 6.94 -2.76 16.46
C ASP A 198 6.89 -3.84 17.54
N ARG A 199 7.18 -3.49 18.80
CA ARG A 199 7.07 -4.40 19.94
C ARG A 199 5.62 -4.76 20.23
N VAL A 200 4.72 -3.79 20.24
CA VAL A 200 3.27 -4.01 20.45
C VAL A 200 2.72 -4.90 19.33
N VAL A 201 3.05 -4.62 18.07
CA VAL A 201 2.65 -5.43 16.91
C VAL A 201 3.14 -6.87 17.05
N LYS A 202 4.40 -7.06 17.46
CA LYS A 202 4.97 -8.38 17.68
C LYS A 202 4.25 -9.15 18.78
N GLU A 203 4.04 -8.52 19.94
CA GLU A 203 3.32 -9.13 21.07
C GLU A 203 1.88 -9.51 20.68
N LEU A 204 1.17 -8.67 19.91
CA LEU A 204 -0.16 -8.97 19.40
C LEU A 204 -0.16 -10.20 18.48
N THR A 205 0.77 -10.25 17.53
CA THR A 205 0.84 -11.33 16.53
C THR A 205 1.28 -12.66 17.17
N GLU A 206 2.20 -12.65 18.12
CA GLU A 206 2.61 -13.83 18.87
C GLU A 206 1.46 -14.43 19.70
N ASN A 207 0.49 -13.59 20.13
CA ASN A 207 -0.72 -14.02 20.82
C ASN A 207 -1.90 -14.30 19.87
N GLY A 208 -1.67 -14.40 18.56
CA GLY A 208 -2.71 -14.70 17.56
C GLY A 208 -3.68 -13.55 17.31
N LEU A 209 -3.34 -12.33 17.78
CA LEU A 209 -4.12 -11.13 17.54
C LEU A 209 -3.62 -10.40 16.29
N ARG A 210 -4.40 -9.41 15.82
CA ARG A 210 -4.03 -8.57 14.68
C ARG A 210 -2.81 -7.74 15.02
N GLY A 211 -1.88 -7.62 14.07
CA GLY A 211 -0.67 -6.82 14.20
C GLY A 211 -0.85 -5.31 14.00
N GLY A 212 -2.07 -4.78 14.04
CA GLY A 212 -2.37 -3.38 13.82
C GLY A 212 -3.10 -2.70 14.97
N ILE A 213 -2.97 -1.39 15.06
CA ILE A 213 -3.66 -0.54 16.03
C ILE A 213 -4.78 0.20 15.32
N THR A 214 -6.03 -0.10 15.66
CA THR A 214 -7.21 0.61 15.15
C THR A 214 -7.92 1.31 16.31
N VAL A 215 -8.08 2.63 16.20
CA VAL A 215 -8.70 3.46 17.24
C VAL A 215 -9.87 4.22 16.65
N ILE A 216 -11.02 4.18 17.34
CA ILE A 216 -12.17 4.99 16.98
C ILE A 216 -12.31 6.12 18.01
N LEU A 217 -12.24 7.35 17.52
CA LEU A 217 -12.48 8.57 18.28
C LEU A 217 -13.93 9.02 18.07
N PHE A 218 -14.72 9.00 19.11
CA PHE A 218 -16.11 9.46 19.05
C PHE A 218 -16.36 10.65 19.98
N GLY A 219 -17.25 11.53 19.57
CA GLY A 219 -17.66 12.69 20.36
C GLY A 219 -18.18 13.85 19.50
N PRO A 220 -18.76 14.87 20.10
CA PRO A 220 -19.26 16.03 19.38
C PRO A 220 -18.20 16.73 18.53
N PRO A 221 -18.58 17.50 17.50
CA PRO A 221 -17.64 18.34 16.77
C PRO A 221 -16.95 19.32 17.73
N GLY A 222 -15.72 19.72 17.42
CA GLY A 222 -14.94 20.66 18.24
C GLY A 222 -14.27 20.07 19.48
N THR A 223 -14.39 18.78 19.79
CA THR A 223 -13.78 18.14 20.97
C THR A 223 -12.29 17.82 20.81
N GLY A 224 -11.67 18.18 19.70
CA GLY A 224 -10.23 18.02 19.50
C GLY A 224 -9.78 16.68 18.91
N LYS A 225 -10.71 15.85 18.38
CA LYS A 225 -10.39 14.52 17.79
C LYS A 225 -9.30 14.60 16.73
N THR A 226 -9.48 15.44 15.72
CA THR A 226 -8.52 15.64 14.61
C THR A 226 -7.20 16.20 15.12
N GLU A 227 -7.26 17.18 16.04
CA GLU A 227 -6.04 17.77 16.61
C GLU A 227 -5.27 16.78 17.48
N PHE A 228 -5.96 15.90 18.22
CA PHE A 228 -5.30 14.84 18.97
C PHE A 228 -4.45 13.94 18.08
N VAL A 229 -4.99 13.50 16.92
CA VAL A 229 -4.25 12.65 15.99
C VAL A 229 -3.07 13.39 15.38
N ARG A 230 -3.21 14.69 15.07
CA ARG A 230 -2.10 15.53 14.62
C ARG A 230 -0.97 15.61 15.65
N GLN A 231 -1.32 15.91 16.91
CA GLN A 231 -0.33 16.01 17.99
C GLN A 231 0.33 14.65 18.29
N LEU A 232 -0.42 13.55 18.11
CA LEU A 232 0.11 12.21 18.23
C LEU A 232 1.11 11.89 17.10
N ALA A 233 0.83 12.31 15.87
CA ALA A 233 1.74 12.16 14.73
C ALA A 233 3.04 12.95 14.97
N LEU A 234 2.94 14.20 15.43
CA LEU A 234 4.10 15.02 15.81
C LEU A 234 4.92 14.33 16.91
N ALA A 235 4.29 13.93 18.02
CA ALA A 235 4.97 13.34 19.16
C ALA A 235 5.65 11.98 18.85
N SER A 236 5.05 11.19 17.94
CA SER A 236 5.60 9.90 17.52
C SER A 236 6.60 9.99 16.35
N GLY A 237 6.80 11.18 15.76
CA GLY A 237 7.64 11.37 14.58
C GLY A 237 7.08 10.72 13.31
N ARG A 238 5.80 10.33 13.31
CA ARG A 238 5.14 9.65 12.20
C ARG A 238 4.43 10.64 11.29
N ASP A 239 4.52 10.43 10.00
CA ASP A 239 3.73 11.21 9.05
C ASP A 239 2.23 10.92 9.24
N LEU A 240 1.40 11.91 8.97
CA LEU A 240 -0.05 11.80 9.04
C LEU A 240 -0.64 11.72 7.62
N PHE A 241 -1.26 10.58 7.32
CA PHE A 241 -2.08 10.44 6.12
C PHE A 241 -3.54 10.76 6.45
N LEU A 242 -3.96 11.96 6.13
CA LEU A 242 -5.35 12.41 6.26
C LEU A 242 -6.15 11.95 5.04
N VAL A 243 -7.10 11.07 5.28
CA VAL A 243 -7.95 10.48 4.24
C VAL A 243 -9.14 11.39 3.97
N ASP A 244 -9.40 11.64 2.70
CA ASP A 244 -10.59 12.34 2.24
C ASP A 244 -11.74 11.31 2.12
N SER A 245 -12.68 11.35 3.07
CA SER A 245 -13.81 10.42 3.11
C SER A 245 -14.71 10.51 1.88
N ALA A 246 -14.79 11.69 1.25
CA ALA A 246 -15.57 11.87 0.02
C ALA A 246 -14.99 11.09 -1.18
N LYS A 247 -13.66 10.91 -1.22
CA LYS A 247 -13.01 10.10 -2.25
C LYS A 247 -13.20 8.59 -2.05
N LEU A 248 -13.53 8.16 -0.84
CA LEU A 248 -13.89 6.78 -0.55
C LEU A 248 -15.37 6.51 -0.84
N ASP A 249 -16.21 7.52 -0.71
CA ASP A 249 -17.66 7.46 -0.94
C ASP A 249 -17.95 7.80 -2.41
N ALA A 250 -17.93 6.79 -3.28
CA ALA A 250 -18.17 6.99 -4.71
C ALA A 250 -19.64 7.31 -5.01
N SER A 251 -19.85 8.15 -6.01
CA SER A 251 -21.20 8.56 -6.45
C SER A 251 -21.91 7.49 -7.30
N TYR A 252 -21.21 6.49 -7.81
CA TYR A 252 -21.74 5.44 -8.69
C TYR A 252 -21.85 4.09 -7.99
N PHE A 253 -22.92 3.35 -8.32
CA PHE A 253 -23.19 2.02 -7.76
C PHE A 253 -22.05 1.04 -8.04
N GLY A 254 -21.59 0.35 -6.98
CA GLY A 254 -20.51 -0.65 -7.04
C GLY A 254 -19.09 -0.11 -6.91
N GLU A 255 -18.87 1.20 -6.93
CA GLU A 255 -17.55 1.81 -6.83
C GLU A 255 -17.02 1.90 -5.39
N LYS A 256 -17.89 2.11 -4.42
CA LYS A 256 -17.51 2.26 -3.00
C LYS A 256 -16.73 1.05 -2.45
N PRO A 257 -17.17 -0.21 -2.62
CA PRO A 257 -16.39 -1.37 -2.18
C PRO A 257 -15.03 -1.49 -2.88
N ARG A 258 -14.96 -1.08 -4.16
CA ARG A 258 -13.71 -1.06 -4.93
C ARG A 258 -12.75 -0.01 -4.39
N ASN A 259 -13.21 1.23 -4.21
CA ASN A 259 -12.40 2.32 -3.67
C ASN A 259 -11.84 1.98 -2.30
N LEU A 260 -12.61 1.29 -1.47
CA LEU A 260 -12.15 0.82 -0.16
C LEU A 260 -11.00 -0.19 -0.29
N ARG A 261 -11.12 -1.20 -1.17
CA ARG A 261 -10.03 -2.16 -1.41
C ARG A 261 -8.79 -1.47 -1.98
N ASP A 262 -8.96 -0.55 -2.93
CA ASP A 262 -7.88 0.21 -3.54
C ASP A 262 -7.19 1.10 -2.49
N PHE A 263 -7.95 1.73 -1.61
CA PHE A 263 -7.43 2.49 -0.48
C PHE A 263 -6.59 1.62 0.47
N PHE A 264 -7.12 0.50 0.96
CA PHE A 264 -6.37 -0.37 1.87
C PHE A 264 -5.15 -1.01 1.19
N ARG A 265 -5.24 -1.31 -0.11
CA ARG A 265 -4.08 -1.72 -0.89
C ARG A 265 -3.01 -0.63 -0.90
N LEU A 266 -3.37 0.61 -1.22
CA LEU A 266 -2.46 1.75 -1.20
C LEU A 266 -1.81 1.92 0.18
N VAL A 267 -2.59 1.84 1.24
CA VAL A 267 -2.08 1.96 2.62
C VAL A 267 -1.01 0.90 2.90
N ARG A 268 -1.20 -0.35 2.49
CA ARG A 268 -0.18 -1.41 2.64
C ARG A 268 1.15 -1.04 1.96
N TYR A 269 1.10 -0.44 0.78
CA TYR A 269 2.33 0.02 0.09
C TYR A 269 2.96 1.21 0.79
N VAL A 270 2.18 2.19 1.21
CA VAL A 270 2.69 3.33 2.00
C VAL A 270 3.42 2.85 3.25
N GLN A 271 2.83 1.92 3.99
CA GLN A 271 3.45 1.33 5.17
C GLN A 271 4.73 0.54 4.85
N ALA A 272 4.73 -0.20 3.74
CA ALA A 272 5.87 -1.01 3.34
C ALA A 272 7.11 -0.19 3.01
N ILE A 273 6.94 0.95 2.33
CA ILE A 273 8.08 1.79 1.92
C ILE A 273 8.44 2.88 2.92
N SER A 274 7.57 3.20 3.88
CA SER A 274 7.86 4.20 4.91
C SER A 274 8.87 3.68 5.93
N ASN A 275 9.77 4.56 6.37
CA ASN A 275 10.70 4.25 7.45
C ASN A 275 9.97 4.00 8.77
N LEU A 276 8.98 4.85 9.08
CA LEU A 276 8.03 4.67 10.17
C LEU A 276 6.63 4.56 9.58
N SER A 277 5.86 3.53 9.94
CA SER A 277 4.46 3.42 9.55
C SER A 277 3.71 4.72 9.83
N PRO A 278 3.11 5.37 8.84
CA PRO A 278 2.35 6.60 9.06
C PRO A 278 1.09 6.33 9.88
N ILE A 279 0.57 7.37 10.51
CA ILE A 279 -0.77 7.34 11.08
C ILE A 279 -1.78 7.61 9.98
N ILE A 280 -2.66 6.65 9.74
CA ILE A 280 -3.78 6.80 8.80
C ILE A 280 -4.96 7.39 9.59
N PHE A 281 -5.50 8.50 9.14
CA PHE A 281 -6.62 9.16 9.81
C PHE A 281 -7.78 9.38 8.85
N ILE A 282 -8.92 8.79 9.18
CA ILE A 282 -10.19 8.97 8.47
C ILE A 282 -11.06 9.88 9.33
N ASP A 283 -11.18 11.13 8.92
CA ASP A 283 -12.14 12.04 9.57
C ASP A 283 -13.55 11.81 9.01
N GLU A 284 -14.56 12.08 9.81
CA GLU A 284 -15.97 11.87 9.43
C GLU A 284 -16.24 10.44 8.91
N ALA A 285 -15.71 9.43 9.61
CA ALA A 285 -15.82 8.02 9.22
C ALA A 285 -17.28 7.46 9.29
N ASP A 286 -18.24 8.28 9.56
CA ASP A 286 -19.66 7.90 9.67
C ASP A 286 -20.19 7.24 8.39
N ALA A 287 -19.80 7.78 7.24
CA ALA A 287 -20.16 7.26 5.92
C ALA A 287 -19.58 5.85 5.66
N LEU A 288 -18.42 5.55 6.26
CA LEU A 288 -17.75 4.26 6.13
C LEU A 288 -18.23 3.22 7.14
N LEU A 289 -18.56 3.69 8.37
CA LEU A 289 -18.99 2.86 9.49
C LEU A 289 -20.52 2.67 9.55
N GLY A 290 -21.23 3.06 8.50
CA GLY A 290 -22.69 3.05 8.39
C GLY A 290 -23.39 1.77 8.91
N ARG A 291 -24.68 1.86 9.23
CA ARG A 291 -25.48 0.72 9.73
C ARG A 291 -25.63 -0.34 8.64
N ARG A 292 -25.58 -1.63 9.02
CA ARG A 292 -26.20 -2.67 8.19
C ARG A 292 -27.71 -2.43 8.16
N VAL A 293 -28.22 -2.11 6.99
CA VAL A 293 -29.66 -1.87 6.75
C VAL A 293 -30.28 -3.16 6.22
N ALA A 294 -31.55 -3.41 6.56
CA ALA A 294 -32.31 -4.45 5.87
C ALA A 294 -32.38 -4.11 4.38
N VAL A 295 -32.09 -5.10 3.52
CA VAL A 295 -31.96 -4.86 2.08
C VAL A 295 -33.35 -4.64 1.47
N GLU A 296 -33.74 -3.38 1.31
CA GLU A 296 -34.97 -2.98 0.60
C GLU A 296 -34.64 -2.38 -0.79
N LYS A 297 -33.45 -1.82 -0.94
CA LYS A 297 -32.98 -1.17 -2.17
C LYS A 297 -31.59 -1.64 -2.57
N ALA A 298 -31.21 -1.39 -3.80
CA ALA A 298 -29.87 -1.72 -4.32
C ALA A 298 -28.76 -1.00 -3.55
N SER A 299 -29.00 0.24 -3.09
CA SER A 299 -28.10 1.01 -2.21
C SER A 299 -27.79 0.31 -0.88
N ASP A 300 -28.80 -0.38 -0.29
CA ASP A 300 -28.63 -1.08 0.98
C ASP A 300 -27.70 -2.30 0.84
N LYS A 301 -27.76 -2.96 -0.33
CA LYS A 301 -26.86 -4.06 -0.67
C LYS A 301 -25.40 -3.57 -0.80
N GLU A 302 -25.19 -2.40 -1.39
CA GLU A 302 -23.87 -1.80 -1.54
C GLU A 302 -23.28 -1.36 -0.21
N GLU A 303 -24.07 -0.73 0.67
CA GLU A 303 -23.65 -0.38 2.05
C GLU A 303 -23.24 -1.61 2.85
N ASN A 304 -24.01 -2.69 2.77
CA ASN A 304 -23.70 -3.95 3.44
C ASN A 304 -22.42 -4.58 2.88
N THR A 305 -22.19 -4.50 1.56
CA THR A 305 -20.97 -4.99 0.92
C THR A 305 -19.76 -4.14 1.34
N SER A 306 -19.88 -2.83 1.35
CA SER A 306 -18.82 -1.90 1.80
C SER A 306 -18.44 -2.16 3.26
N SER A 307 -19.44 -2.35 4.13
CA SER A 307 -19.20 -2.69 5.54
C SER A 307 -18.47 -4.03 5.70
N SER A 308 -18.75 -5.01 4.86
CA SER A 308 -18.08 -6.31 4.87
C SER A 308 -16.63 -6.18 4.41
N VAL A 309 -16.38 -5.39 3.36
CA VAL A 309 -15.01 -5.10 2.87
C VAL A 309 -14.19 -4.41 3.95
N ILE A 310 -14.73 -3.39 4.64
CA ILE A 310 -14.00 -2.72 5.71
C ILE A 310 -13.60 -3.70 6.81
N LEU A 311 -14.51 -4.58 7.24
CA LEU A 311 -14.23 -5.57 8.29
C LEU A 311 -13.15 -6.57 7.83
N GLU A 312 -13.22 -7.03 6.58
CA GLU A 312 -12.22 -7.92 5.98
C GLU A 312 -10.84 -7.26 5.95
N GLU A 313 -10.76 -6.04 5.44
CA GLU A 313 -9.51 -5.27 5.34
C GLU A 313 -8.93 -4.93 6.73
N LEU A 314 -9.77 -4.55 7.68
CA LEU A 314 -9.34 -4.30 9.06
C LEU A 314 -8.84 -5.58 9.76
N ASN A 315 -9.32 -6.77 9.37
CA ASN A 315 -8.83 -8.03 9.94
C ASN A 315 -7.38 -8.34 9.56
N THR A 316 -6.92 -7.86 8.41
CA THR A 316 -5.56 -8.07 7.91
C THR A 316 -4.67 -6.83 8.04
N PHE A 317 -5.23 -5.73 8.56
CA PHE A 317 -4.53 -4.46 8.69
C PHE A 317 -3.45 -4.52 9.78
N SER A 318 -2.23 -4.14 9.45
CA SER A 318 -1.04 -4.20 10.31
C SER A 318 -0.42 -2.83 10.64
N GLY A 319 -1.17 -1.75 10.44
CA GLY A 319 -0.69 -0.39 10.64
C GLY A 319 -1.37 0.34 11.80
N ILE A 320 -1.36 1.67 11.73
CA ILE A 320 -1.98 2.57 12.70
C ILE A 320 -3.12 3.31 12.00
N LEU A 321 -4.35 3.02 12.40
CA LEU A 321 -5.56 3.62 11.86
C LEU A 321 -6.37 4.33 12.94
N PHE A 322 -6.67 5.59 12.72
CA PHE A 322 -7.63 6.36 13.51
C PHE A 322 -8.84 6.71 12.64
N ALA A 323 -10.01 6.52 13.19
CA ALA A 323 -11.27 6.93 12.59
C ALA A 323 -12.01 7.85 13.55
N ALA A 324 -12.45 9.02 13.09
CA ALA A 324 -13.25 9.94 13.90
C ALA A 324 -14.71 9.92 13.45
N THR A 325 -15.62 9.95 14.41
CA THR A 325 -17.06 9.99 14.17
C THR A 325 -17.75 10.91 15.17
N ASN A 326 -18.85 11.52 14.73
CA ASN A 326 -19.70 12.35 15.58
C ASN A 326 -20.90 11.56 16.18
N PHE A 327 -21.17 10.32 15.72
CA PHE A 327 -22.34 9.55 16.09
C PHE A 327 -22.00 8.34 16.99
N ILE A 328 -22.47 8.39 18.25
CA ILE A 328 -22.29 7.34 19.25
C ILE A 328 -23.15 6.09 18.95
N SER A 329 -24.36 6.29 18.39
CA SER A 329 -25.37 5.24 18.25
C SER A 329 -25.00 4.13 17.27
N THR A 330 -24.07 4.39 16.36
CA THR A 330 -23.66 3.47 15.30
C THR A 330 -22.59 2.47 15.77
N ILE A 331 -21.77 2.84 16.73
CA ILE A 331 -20.56 2.09 17.16
C ILE A 331 -20.83 1.23 18.40
N ALA A 332 -21.63 1.73 19.37
CA ALA A 332 -21.84 1.04 20.67
C ALA A 332 -22.42 -0.38 20.52
N ARG A 333 -23.23 -0.65 19.49
CA ARG A 333 -23.81 -1.98 19.24
C ARG A 333 -22.89 -2.98 18.54
N ARG A 334 -21.76 -2.53 17.96
CA ARG A 334 -20.80 -3.41 17.25
C ARG A 334 -19.65 -3.84 18.13
N CYS A 335 -19.19 -2.98 19.04
CA CYS A 335 -18.12 -3.33 19.98
C CYS A 335 -18.57 -4.31 21.07
N THR A 336 -19.86 -4.31 21.44
CA THR A 336 -20.43 -5.27 22.42
C THR A 336 -20.77 -6.63 21.83
N ALA A 337 -20.78 -6.81 20.51
CA ALA A 337 -21.05 -8.10 19.86
C ALA A 337 -19.76 -8.86 19.46
N ALA A 338 -18.58 -8.30 19.75
CA ALA A 338 -17.27 -8.86 19.41
C ALA A 338 -16.38 -9.12 20.65
N SER A 339 -16.96 -8.99 21.86
CA SER A 339 -16.32 -9.37 23.12
C SER A 339 -16.81 -10.72 23.64
#